data_f87f70a6ae3cc6ca7eca4a43b9af5c5d
#
_entry.id   f87f70a6ae3cc6ca7eca4a43b9af5c5d
#
_cell.length_a   1.000
_cell.length_b   1.000
_cell.length_c   1.000
_cell.angle_alpha   90.00
_cell.angle_beta   90.00
_cell.angle_gamma   90.00
#
_symmetry.space_group_name_H-M   'P 1'
#
loop_
_entity.id
_entity.type
_entity.pdbx_description
1 polymer ?
#
loop_
_entity_poly.entity_id
_entity_poly.type
_entity_poly.pdbx_seq_one_letter_code
_entity_poly.pdbx_strand_id
1 'polypeptide(L)'
;MIADLHIHSFYSRATSKQCIPEYLELYARRKGIGLLGTGDFTHPAWRAELSEKMEIAGEGVYALKPEYRLNDPFSPAGAAPRFVVSGEISSIYKKHGKTRKVHNLILLPGLEAAEDLSHKLEAVGNIHSDGRPILGLDSRDLLEITLEACPEAIFIPAHIWTPHFSMFGSFSHFQSIEECFEDLAPYIHALETGLSSDPAMNWRISALDGYTLVSNSDAHSPSKLGREANLFDIEPSYPALANALEKGRDGGFAGTIEFFPEEGKYHLDGHRNCGVCLTPEETERCGGICPVCGKKITVGVLNRLSELADRGEGYRPDGALPFESLAPLSEVIAGSIGVSSGKKLEALYEGLLRELGQEFYILREAPLDDVERVAGPCVREGIRRLRQGEVKRKPGFDGEYGVITLLDRAEIETLNGQFSLFAGIPALGNAQKRRSKSASKTSGRSKETTRAGEDKQGQVSGGESVGSFEEFLAGLNEEQREAALCPARSVAVIAGPGTGKTKTLVSRIAYLLKQGVKPSAITAVTFTNKAAEELKGRLEAVCENKRVVSRM
;
A
#
# COMPACT_ATOMS: atom_id res chain seq x y z
N MET A 1 15.05 19.26 6.21
CA MET A 1 13.56 19.13 6.16
C MET A 1 13.20 17.85 5.42
N ILE A 2 12.19 17.11 5.91
CA ILE A 2 11.67 15.91 5.23
C ILE A 2 10.40 16.29 4.44
N ALA A 3 10.28 15.84 3.19
CA ALA A 3 9.14 16.13 2.33
C ALA A 3 8.60 14.89 1.63
N ASP A 4 7.27 14.80 1.53
CA ASP A 4 6.54 13.77 0.77
C ASP A 4 5.56 14.49 -0.18
N LEU A 5 5.89 14.47 -1.47
CA LEU A 5 5.26 15.35 -2.45
C LEU A 5 4.17 14.66 -3.27
N HIS A 6 4.08 13.32 -3.20
CA HIS A 6 3.15 12.51 -3.96
C HIS A 6 2.25 11.70 -3.03
N ILE A 7 1.04 12.19 -2.85
CA ILE A 7 -0.02 11.59 -2.03
C ILE A 7 -1.36 11.71 -2.73
N HIS A 8 -2.38 11.04 -2.17
CA HIS A 8 -3.75 11.12 -2.69
C HIS A 8 -4.76 11.57 -1.64
N SER A 9 -5.76 12.32 -2.07
CA SER A 9 -6.93 12.68 -1.27
C SER A 9 -7.98 11.56 -1.27
N PHE A 10 -8.99 11.70 -0.43
CA PHE A 10 -10.10 10.73 -0.42
C PHE A 10 -10.96 10.73 -1.70
N TYR A 11 -10.75 11.68 -2.61
CA TYR A 11 -11.40 11.70 -3.93
C TYR A 11 -10.77 10.72 -4.93
N SER A 12 -9.55 10.25 -4.68
CA SER A 12 -8.91 9.22 -5.50
C SER A 12 -9.40 7.82 -5.15
N ARG A 13 -9.47 6.96 -6.18
CA ARG A 13 -9.92 5.57 -6.01
C ARG A 13 -9.03 4.79 -5.06
N ALA A 14 -9.64 3.90 -4.29
CA ALA A 14 -8.99 3.03 -3.32
C ALA A 14 -8.28 3.76 -2.18
N THR A 15 -8.57 5.05 -1.98
CA THR A 15 -7.97 5.89 -0.95
C THR A 15 -8.86 5.95 0.30
N SER A 16 -8.23 6.06 1.45
CA SER A 16 -8.90 6.17 2.75
C SER A 16 -9.73 7.44 2.84
N LYS A 17 -10.92 7.35 3.45
CA LYS A 17 -11.75 8.52 3.77
C LYS A 17 -11.06 9.51 4.74
N GLN A 18 -9.98 9.09 5.39
CA GLN A 18 -9.17 9.94 6.26
C GLN A 18 -8.11 10.74 5.48
N CYS A 19 -7.98 10.59 4.16
CA CYS A 19 -7.10 11.44 3.35
C CYS A 19 -7.75 12.82 3.11
N ILE A 20 -8.00 13.54 4.20
CA ILE A 20 -8.49 14.91 4.27
C ILE A 20 -7.45 15.79 4.97
N PRO A 21 -7.46 17.13 4.78
CA PRO A 21 -6.40 18.01 5.24
C PRO A 21 -6.06 17.85 6.73
N GLU A 22 -7.06 17.64 7.58
CA GLU A 22 -6.91 17.50 9.03
C GLU A 22 -6.08 16.27 9.43
N TYR A 23 -6.35 15.12 8.81
CA TYR A 23 -5.60 13.89 9.11
C TYR A 23 -4.24 13.85 8.39
N LEU A 24 -4.15 14.44 7.20
CA LEU A 24 -2.88 14.57 6.49
C LEU A 24 -1.91 15.43 7.30
N GLU A 25 -2.36 16.58 7.84
CA GLU A 25 -1.58 17.42 8.75
C GLU A 25 -1.17 16.67 10.02
N LEU A 26 -2.12 16.00 10.67
CA LEU A 26 -1.87 15.24 11.90
C LEU A 26 -0.78 14.18 11.70
N TYR A 27 -0.87 13.39 10.64
CA TYR A 27 0.11 12.32 10.39
C TYR A 27 1.45 12.87 9.90
N ALA A 28 1.48 13.95 9.11
CA ALA A 28 2.72 14.63 8.76
C ALA A 28 3.45 15.12 10.03
N ARG A 29 2.73 15.69 10.98
CA ARG A 29 3.26 16.15 12.28
C ARG A 29 3.78 14.97 13.13
N ARG A 30 3.03 13.87 13.24
CA ARG A 30 3.47 12.64 13.95
C ARG A 30 4.73 12.05 13.35
N LYS A 31 4.85 12.09 12.03
CA LYS A 31 5.97 11.50 11.31
C LYS A 31 7.20 12.41 11.24
N GLY A 32 7.02 13.72 11.35
CA GLY A 32 8.10 14.70 11.20
C GLY A 32 8.31 15.16 9.76
N ILE A 33 7.25 15.09 8.94
CA ILE A 33 7.24 15.62 7.58
C ILE A 33 7.02 17.12 7.67
N GLY A 34 7.97 17.89 7.14
CA GLY A 34 7.93 19.36 7.15
C GLY A 34 7.22 19.96 5.94
N LEU A 35 7.24 19.26 4.78
CA LEU A 35 6.56 19.66 3.56
C LEU A 35 5.80 18.49 2.96
N LEU A 36 4.50 18.66 2.71
CA LEU A 36 3.62 17.64 2.18
C LEU A 36 2.95 18.13 0.89
N GLY A 37 2.87 17.28 -0.14
CA GLY A 37 2.01 17.52 -1.29
C GLY A 37 0.54 17.51 -0.89
N THR A 38 -0.30 18.30 -1.57
CA THR A 38 -1.75 18.26 -1.32
C THR A 38 -2.42 17.04 -1.94
N GLY A 39 -1.83 16.50 -3.02
CA GLY A 39 -2.46 15.53 -3.89
C GLY A 39 -3.66 16.12 -4.67
N ASP A 40 -4.04 15.46 -5.74
CA ASP A 40 -5.34 15.52 -6.43
C ASP A 40 -5.85 16.95 -6.79
N PHE A 41 -4.95 17.90 -7.05
CA PHE A 41 -5.33 19.31 -7.28
C PHE A 41 -6.34 19.48 -8.44
N THR A 42 -6.43 18.55 -9.36
CA THR A 42 -7.37 18.63 -10.49
C THR A 42 -8.84 18.49 -10.08
N HIS A 43 -9.13 17.83 -8.96
CA HIS A 43 -10.50 17.57 -8.53
C HIS A 43 -11.12 18.85 -7.92
N PRO A 44 -12.21 19.41 -8.50
CA PRO A 44 -12.73 20.74 -8.11
C PRO A 44 -13.20 20.80 -6.66
N ALA A 45 -13.84 19.74 -6.15
CA ALA A 45 -14.26 19.73 -4.75
C ALA A 45 -13.06 19.66 -3.77
N TRP A 46 -11.96 19.02 -4.18
CA TRP A 46 -10.74 19.02 -3.38
C TRP A 46 -10.08 20.40 -3.34
N ARG A 47 -9.97 21.09 -4.50
CA ARG A 47 -9.47 22.47 -4.52
C ARG A 47 -10.32 23.42 -3.67
N ALA A 48 -11.65 23.29 -3.71
CA ALA A 48 -12.54 24.08 -2.86
C ALA A 48 -12.27 23.83 -1.37
N GLU A 49 -12.09 22.58 -0.95
CA GLU A 49 -11.76 22.20 0.42
C GLU A 49 -10.37 22.73 0.85
N LEU A 50 -9.36 22.64 -0.02
CA LEU A 50 -8.04 23.23 0.24
C LEU A 50 -8.12 24.76 0.38
N SER A 51 -8.85 25.44 -0.49
CA SER A 51 -9.04 26.89 -0.43
C SER A 51 -9.77 27.33 0.85
N GLU A 52 -10.74 26.55 1.32
CA GLU A 52 -11.45 26.82 2.57
C GLU A 52 -10.56 26.63 3.79
N LYS A 53 -9.82 25.50 3.87
CA LYS A 53 -9.15 25.05 5.07
C LYS A 53 -7.68 25.48 5.20
N MET A 54 -7.03 25.86 4.10
CA MET A 54 -5.63 26.26 4.09
C MET A 54 -5.47 27.79 4.14
N GLU A 55 -4.34 28.22 4.69
CA GLU A 55 -3.88 29.61 4.64
C GLU A 55 -2.47 29.68 4.05
N ILE A 56 -2.12 30.80 3.43
CA ILE A 56 -0.77 31.03 2.87
C ILE A 56 0.22 31.10 4.05
N ALA A 57 1.28 30.31 3.97
CA ALA A 57 2.27 30.18 5.03
C ALA A 57 3.72 30.36 4.54
N GLY A 58 3.87 30.86 3.34
CA GLY A 58 5.11 31.17 2.66
C GLY A 58 4.87 31.30 1.16
N GLU A 59 5.91 31.58 0.39
CA GLU A 59 5.81 31.71 -1.06
C GLU A 59 5.51 30.35 -1.70
N GLY A 60 4.27 30.20 -2.22
CA GLY A 60 3.78 28.97 -2.85
C GLY A 60 3.57 27.80 -1.91
N VAL A 61 3.54 28.02 -0.59
CA VAL A 61 3.25 26.99 0.41
C VAL A 61 2.15 27.42 1.37
N TYR A 62 1.44 26.43 1.88
CA TYR A 62 0.25 26.60 2.70
C TYR A 62 0.40 25.92 4.06
N ALA A 63 -0.45 26.30 5.03
CA ALA A 63 -0.63 25.58 6.28
C ALA A 63 -2.11 25.35 6.53
N LEU A 64 -2.46 24.29 7.24
CA LEU A 64 -3.83 24.07 7.71
C LEU A 64 -4.16 25.14 8.76
N LYS A 65 -5.30 25.84 8.59
CA LYS A 65 -5.78 26.84 9.54
C LYS A 65 -5.96 26.21 10.92
N PRO A 66 -5.68 26.96 12.02
CA PRO A 66 -5.70 26.43 13.38
C PRO A 66 -7.00 25.78 13.80
N GLU A 67 -8.15 26.29 13.33
CA GLU A 67 -9.49 25.77 13.65
C GLU A 67 -9.77 24.37 13.10
N TYR A 68 -9.06 23.94 12.05
CA TYR A 68 -9.18 22.59 11.47
C TYR A 68 -8.14 21.60 12.03
N ARG A 69 -7.17 22.08 12.83
CA ARG A 69 -6.11 21.21 13.35
C ARG A 69 -6.63 20.29 14.44
N LEU A 70 -6.34 19.00 14.28
CA LEU A 70 -6.71 17.99 15.26
C LEU A 70 -5.77 18.02 16.47
N ASN A 71 -6.37 18.03 17.69
CA ASN A 71 -5.62 17.82 18.92
C ASN A 71 -5.08 16.38 18.97
N ASP A 72 -3.80 16.25 19.28
CA ASP A 72 -3.14 14.96 19.38
C ASP A 72 -2.14 14.96 20.54
N PRO A 73 -2.35 14.12 21.58
CA PRO A 73 -1.44 14.05 22.72
C PRO A 73 -0.10 13.35 22.41
N PHE A 74 0.03 12.75 21.22
CA PHE A 74 1.21 12.01 20.80
C PHE A 74 2.09 12.80 19.82
N SER A 75 1.61 13.92 19.31
CA SER A 75 2.41 14.80 18.45
C SER A 75 3.20 15.78 19.30
N PRO A 76 4.52 15.89 19.07
CA PRO A 76 5.29 16.94 19.73
C PRO A 76 4.76 18.33 19.33
N ALA A 77 4.87 19.28 20.23
CA ALA A 77 4.64 20.69 19.95
C ALA A 77 5.76 21.19 19.01
N GLY A 78 5.63 20.93 17.73
CA GLY A 78 6.58 21.31 16.70
C GLY A 78 5.97 22.27 15.68
N ALA A 79 6.80 22.74 14.74
CA ALA A 79 6.31 23.52 13.62
C ALA A 79 5.26 22.75 12.83
N ALA A 80 4.19 23.43 12.43
CA ALA A 80 3.19 22.84 11.56
C ALA A 80 3.81 22.47 10.21
N PRO A 81 3.46 21.31 9.65
CA PRO A 81 3.85 20.96 8.30
C PRO A 81 3.31 22.01 7.31
N ARG A 82 4.07 22.24 6.25
CA ARG A 82 3.64 23.05 5.10
C ARG A 82 3.10 22.13 4.02
N PHE A 83 2.27 22.70 3.16
CA PHE A 83 1.71 22.00 2.01
C PHE A 83 2.10 22.72 0.73
N VAL A 84 2.44 21.96 -0.30
CA VAL A 84 2.63 22.42 -1.68
C VAL A 84 1.54 21.81 -2.56
N VAL A 85 1.01 22.58 -3.49
CA VAL A 85 -0.02 22.06 -4.40
C VAL A 85 0.58 21.01 -5.31
N SER A 86 0.04 19.81 -5.27
CA SER A 86 0.50 18.68 -6.09
C SER A 86 -0.67 17.83 -6.58
N GLY A 87 -0.41 16.99 -7.58
CA GLY A 87 -1.38 15.98 -8.03
C GLY A 87 -0.83 15.11 -9.13
N GLU A 88 -1.28 13.87 -9.16
CA GLU A 88 -0.92 12.87 -10.15
C GLU A 88 -1.96 12.84 -11.28
N ILE A 89 -1.48 12.74 -12.53
CA ILE A 89 -2.32 12.59 -13.71
C ILE A 89 -1.93 11.31 -14.45
N SER A 90 -2.92 10.49 -14.79
CA SER A 90 -2.75 9.24 -15.53
C SER A 90 -2.94 9.48 -17.02
N SER A 91 -1.88 9.33 -17.81
CA SER A 91 -1.88 9.40 -19.27
C SER A 91 -2.02 8.01 -19.88
N ILE A 92 -3.06 7.79 -20.70
CA ILE A 92 -3.26 6.54 -21.45
C ILE A 92 -3.45 6.86 -22.93
N TYR A 93 -2.46 6.53 -23.74
CA TYR A 93 -2.43 6.91 -25.15
C TYR A 93 -1.72 5.87 -26.03
N LYS A 94 -1.74 6.09 -27.35
CA LYS A 94 -0.97 5.27 -28.31
C LYS A 94 0.22 6.07 -28.86
N LYS A 95 1.42 5.51 -28.72
CA LYS A 95 2.66 6.07 -29.28
C LYS A 95 3.51 4.95 -29.86
N HIS A 96 4.02 5.15 -31.09
CA HIS A 96 4.81 4.15 -31.82
C HIS A 96 4.15 2.76 -31.90
N GLY A 97 2.83 2.73 -32.13
CA GLY A 97 2.05 1.49 -32.28
C GLY A 97 1.78 0.71 -30.99
N LYS A 98 2.25 1.20 -29.83
CA LYS A 98 2.02 0.59 -28.50
C LYS A 98 1.08 1.45 -27.67
N THR A 99 0.31 0.82 -26.78
CA THR A 99 -0.43 1.54 -25.73
C THR A 99 0.54 1.88 -24.62
N ARG A 100 0.65 3.16 -24.30
CA ARG A 100 1.47 3.70 -23.23
C ARG A 100 0.57 4.10 -22.07
N LYS A 101 1.01 3.85 -20.85
CA LYS A 101 0.32 4.22 -19.61
C LYS A 101 1.36 4.80 -18.66
N VAL A 102 1.29 6.09 -18.42
CA VAL A 102 2.28 6.81 -17.63
C VAL A 102 1.56 7.67 -16.60
N HIS A 103 2.03 7.67 -15.39
CA HIS A 103 1.64 8.62 -14.36
C HIS A 103 2.65 9.74 -14.29
N ASN A 104 2.14 10.95 -14.09
CA ASN A 104 2.95 12.15 -14.00
C ASN A 104 2.50 12.97 -12.79
N LEU A 105 3.43 13.26 -11.90
CA LEU A 105 3.23 14.14 -10.76
C LEU A 105 3.51 15.57 -11.19
N ILE A 106 2.61 16.50 -10.86
CA ILE A 106 2.74 17.92 -11.14
C ILE A 106 2.67 18.68 -9.81
N LEU A 107 3.64 19.60 -9.59
CA LEU A 107 3.61 20.54 -8.48
C LEU A 107 3.41 21.96 -9.02
N LEU A 108 2.66 22.76 -8.30
CA LEU A 108 2.26 24.10 -8.73
C LEU A 108 2.51 25.15 -7.64
N PRO A 109 2.82 26.40 -8.01
CA PRO A 109 3.14 27.47 -7.05
C PRO A 109 1.93 27.97 -6.25
N GLY A 110 0.72 27.49 -6.55
CA GLY A 110 -0.47 27.86 -5.80
C GLY A 110 -1.78 27.30 -6.36
N LEU A 111 -2.85 27.54 -5.62
CA LEU A 111 -4.20 27.09 -5.99
C LEU A 111 -4.75 27.78 -7.23
N GLU A 112 -4.33 29.02 -7.54
CA GLU A 112 -4.70 29.74 -8.76
C GLU A 112 -4.13 29.01 -9.99
N ALA A 113 -2.83 28.70 -10.00
CA ALA A 113 -2.20 27.91 -11.06
C ALA A 113 -2.85 26.51 -11.21
N ALA A 114 -3.26 25.92 -10.09
CA ALA A 114 -3.99 24.64 -10.10
C ALA A 114 -5.37 24.76 -10.76
N GLU A 115 -6.07 25.86 -10.56
CA GLU A 115 -7.35 26.13 -11.20
C GLU A 115 -7.17 26.34 -12.70
N ASP A 116 -6.20 27.16 -13.12
CA ASP A 116 -5.92 27.45 -14.53
C ASP A 116 -5.55 26.15 -15.31
N LEU A 117 -4.65 25.34 -14.76
CA LEU A 117 -4.30 24.06 -15.37
C LEU A 117 -5.50 23.11 -15.41
N SER A 118 -6.29 23.06 -14.34
CA SER A 118 -7.48 22.21 -14.28
C SER A 118 -8.51 22.57 -15.34
N HIS A 119 -8.75 23.85 -15.61
CA HIS A 119 -9.67 24.29 -16.67
C HIS A 119 -9.19 23.82 -18.06
N LYS A 120 -7.88 23.87 -18.33
CA LYS A 120 -7.32 23.34 -19.59
C LYS A 120 -7.52 21.82 -19.69
N LEU A 121 -7.28 21.08 -18.61
CA LEU A 121 -7.41 19.62 -18.57
C LEU A 121 -8.88 19.16 -18.64
N GLU A 122 -9.81 19.92 -18.08
CA GLU A 122 -11.25 19.66 -18.19
C GLU A 122 -11.74 19.70 -19.64
N ALA A 123 -11.16 20.55 -20.47
CA ALA A 123 -11.45 20.59 -21.90
C ALA A 123 -10.97 19.32 -22.65
N VAL A 124 -10.01 18.58 -22.08
CA VAL A 124 -9.47 17.35 -22.64
C VAL A 124 -10.20 16.11 -22.14
N GLY A 125 -10.61 16.10 -20.86
CA GLY A 125 -11.23 14.94 -20.26
C GLY A 125 -11.90 15.19 -18.91
N ASN A 126 -12.43 14.12 -18.33
CA ASN A 126 -13.15 14.19 -17.07
C ASN A 126 -12.19 14.23 -15.87
N ILE A 127 -12.20 15.34 -15.13
CA ILE A 127 -11.43 15.56 -13.91
C ILE A 127 -12.28 15.50 -12.62
N HIS A 128 -13.57 15.20 -12.72
CA HIS A 128 -14.53 15.24 -11.59
C HIS A 128 -14.78 13.87 -10.94
N SER A 129 -14.40 12.78 -11.60
CA SER A 129 -14.78 11.43 -11.16
C SER A 129 -13.71 10.72 -10.32
N ASP A 130 -12.50 11.25 -10.29
CA ASP A 130 -11.34 10.67 -9.60
C ASP A 130 -10.34 11.79 -9.27
N GLY A 131 -9.77 11.79 -8.08
CA GLY A 131 -8.72 12.75 -7.71
C GLY A 131 -7.51 12.66 -8.63
N ARG A 132 -7.21 11.44 -9.12
CA ARG A 132 -6.23 11.17 -10.16
C ARG A 132 -6.94 10.93 -11.49
N PRO A 133 -7.17 11.94 -12.33
CA PRO A 133 -7.89 11.78 -13.58
C PRO A 133 -7.10 10.92 -14.58
N ILE A 134 -7.84 10.10 -15.33
CA ILE A 134 -7.30 9.33 -16.45
C ILE A 134 -7.63 10.10 -17.73
N LEU A 135 -6.59 10.59 -18.39
CA LEU A 135 -6.72 11.36 -19.63
C LEU A 135 -6.17 10.56 -20.81
N GLY A 136 -6.87 10.65 -21.95
CA GLY A 136 -6.41 10.09 -23.23
C GLY A 136 -5.34 10.97 -23.89
N LEU A 137 -4.41 11.51 -23.11
CA LEU A 137 -3.44 12.53 -23.50
C LEU A 137 -2.02 11.94 -23.46
N ASP A 138 -1.20 12.26 -24.45
CA ASP A 138 0.23 11.95 -24.43
C ASP A 138 0.92 12.68 -23.28
N SER A 139 1.89 12.04 -22.62
CA SER A 139 2.64 12.68 -21.53
C SER A 139 3.41 13.92 -21.99
N ARG A 140 3.90 13.94 -23.24
CA ARG A 140 4.51 15.12 -23.87
C ARG A 140 3.50 16.26 -23.98
N ASP A 141 2.29 15.98 -24.47
CA ASP A 141 1.24 17.00 -24.63
C ASP A 141 0.71 17.47 -23.26
N LEU A 142 0.65 16.56 -22.26
CA LEU A 142 0.34 16.94 -20.89
C LEU A 142 1.36 17.93 -20.32
N LEU A 143 2.66 17.69 -20.57
CA LEU A 143 3.72 18.60 -20.16
C LEU A 143 3.61 19.96 -20.88
N GLU A 144 3.32 19.96 -22.19
CA GLU A 144 3.10 21.20 -22.96
C GLU A 144 1.95 22.03 -22.38
N ILE A 145 0.77 21.42 -22.16
CA ILE A 145 -0.38 22.09 -21.54
C ILE A 145 -0.05 22.61 -20.15
N THR A 146 0.75 21.87 -19.38
CA THR A 146 1.18 22.26 -18.03
C THR A 146 2.06 23.51 -18.07
N LEU A 147 3.07 23.53 -18.93
CA LEU A 147 3.98 24.67 -19.08
C LEU A 147 3.27 25.89 -19.68
N GLU A 148 2.31 25.71 -20.57
CA GLU A 148 1.46 26.80 -21.07
C GLU A 148 0.52 27.40 -20.01
N ALA A 149 0.05 26.58 -19.06
CA ALA A 149 -0.77 27.07 -17.96
C ALA A 149 0.07 27.74 -16.88
N CYS A 150 1.21 27.13 -16.56
CA CYS A 150 2.11 27.58 -15.50
C CYS A 150 3.57 27.24 -15.90
N PRO A 151 4.35 28.19 -16.43
CA PRO A 151 5.75 27.97 -16.81
C PRO A 151 6.64 27.56 -15.63
N GLU A 152 6.24 27.86 -14.41
CA GLU A 152 6.96 27.54 -13.17
C GLU A 152 6.57 26.17 -12.60
N ALA A 153 5.67 25.42 -13.26
CA ALA A 153 5.25 24.10 -12.83
C ALA A 153 6.42 23.13 -12.82
N ILE A 154 6.47 22.28 -11.80
CA ILE A 154 7.42 21.18 -11.73
C ILE A 154 6.70 19.92 -12.21
N PHE A 155 7.28 19.22 -13.19
CA PHE A 155 6.73 18.03 -13.78
C PHE A 155 7.67 16.85 -13.55
N ILE A 156 7.16 15.78 -12.92
CA ILE A 156 7.94 14.62 -12.49
C ILE A 156 7.25 13.35 -13.00
N PRO A 157 7.87 12.58 -13.90
CA PRO A 157 7.41 11.23 -14.21
C PRO A 157 7.36 10.39 -12.94
N ALA A 158 6.17 9.86 -12.59
CA ALA A 158 5.93 9.20 -11.32
C ALA A 158 6.37 7.73 -11.36
N HIS A 159 6.91 7.22 -10.23
CA HIS A 159 7.29 5.81 -9.98
C HIS A 159 7.71 5.07 -11.25
N ILE A 160 8.79 5.53 -11.88
CA ILE A 160 9.20 5.27 -13.28
C ILE A 160 9.39 3.80 -13.65
N TRP A 161 9.43 2.86 -12.69
CA TRP A 161 9.69 1.43 -12.91
C TRP A 161 8.53 0.50 -12.67
N THR A 162 7.42 0.94 -12.06
CA THR A 162 6.29 0.05 -11.83
C THR A 162 5.84 -0.59 -13.15
N PRO A 163 5.50 -1.90 -13.19
CA PRO A 163 5.12 -2.56 -14.46
C PRO A 163 3.99 -1.84 -15.19
N HIS A 164 3.03 -1.30 -14.45
CA HIS A 164 1.88 -0.56 -14.98
C HIS A 164 1.98 0.92 -14.64
N PHE A 165 1.53 1.77 -15.55
CA PHE A 165 1.41 3.22 -15.35
C PHE A 165 2.73 3.92 -15.03
N SER A 166 3.80 3.50 -15.63
CA SER A 166 5.10 4.14 -15.51
C SER A 166 5.80 4.24 -16.86
N MET A 167 6.79 5.11 -16.95
CA MET A 167 7.50 5.35 -18.19
C MET A 167 8.35 4.15 -18.61
N PHE A 168 9.23 3.66 -17.74
CA PHE A 168 10.15 2.56 -18.04
C PHE A 168 9.59 1.18 -17.78
N GLY A 169 8.48 1.06 -17.06
CA GLY A 169 7.88 -0.23 -16.71
C GLY A 169 7.57 -1.10 -17.93
N SER A 170 7.51 -2.40 -17.72
CA SER A 170 7.41 -3.42 -18.77
C SER A 170 6.22 -3.27 -19.73
N PHE A 171 5.13 -2.60 -19.32
CA PHE A 171 3.97 -2.35 -20.16
C PHE A 171 4.11 -1.13 -21.07
N SER A 172 4.58 0.01 -20.55
CA SER A 172 4.83 1.20 -21.36
C SER A 172 6.12 1.05 -22.16
N HIS A 173 7.19 0.60 -21.54
CA HIS A 173 8.42 0.16 -22.19
C HIS A 173 9.10 1.24 -23.03
N PHE A 174 9.14 2.48 -22.54
CA PHE A 174 9.99 3.52 -23.14
C PHE A 174 11.46 3.21 -22.88
N GLN A 175 12.33 3.58 -23.83
CA GLN A 175 13.76 3.33 -23.73
C GLN A 175 14.53 4.52 -23.15
N SER A 176 13.96 5.73 -23.28
CA SER A 176 14.55 6.96 -22.75
C SER A 176 13.47 7.99 -22.44
N ILE A 177 13.88 9.08 -21.77
CA ILE A 177 13.01 10.22 -21.45
C ILE A 177 12.64 10.95 -22.75
N GLU A 178 13.57 11.07 -23.70
CA GLU A 178 13.35 11.69 -24.99
C GLU A 178 12.34 10.90 -25.83
N GLU A 179 12.28 9.56 -25.74
CA GLU A 179 11.24 8.79 -26.42
C GLU A 179 9.84 9.13 -25.88
N CYS A 180 9.73 9.47 -24.60
CA CYS A 180 8.46 9.82 -23.96
C CYS A 180 8.07 11.27 -24.20
N PHE A 181 8.98 12.22 -23.94
CA PHE A 181 8.72 13.65 -23.89
C PHE A 181 9.23 14.45 -25.09
N GLU A 182 9.97 13.82 -26.01
CA GLU A 182 10.47 14.40 -27.27
C GLU A 182 11.24 15.70 -27.05
N ASP A 183 10.85 16.78 -27.72
CA ASP A 183 11.42 18.11 -27.62
C ASP A 183 11.26 18.77 -26.24
N LEU A 184 10.34 18.29 -25.43
CA LEU A 184 10.11 18.80 -24.07
C LEU A 184 10.88 18.03 -22.98
N ALA A 185 11.65 17.00 -23.33
CA ALA A 185 12.50 16.28 -22.38
C ALA A 185 13.43 17.21 -21.54
N PRO A 186 13.97 18.34 -22.06
CA PRO A 186 14.78 19.26 -21.26
C PRO A 186 14.06 19.95 -20.10
N TYR A 187 12.73 19.92 -20.05
CA TYR A 187 11.94 20.46 -18.94
C TYR A 187 11.70 19.45 -17.81
N ILE A 188 12.15 18.21 -17.98
CA ILE A 188 12.13 17.18 -16.93
C ILE A 188 13.44 17.29 -16.15
N HIS A 189 13.38 17.62 -14.87
CA HIS A 189 14.56 17.77 -14.00
C HIS A 189 14.63 16.69 -12.92
N ALA A 190 13.50 16.08 -12.56
CA ALA A 190 13.42 15.08 -11.52
C ALA A 190 12.62 13.84 -12.00
N LEU A 191 12.98 12.68 -11.46
CA LEU A 191 12.31 11.39 -11.71
C LEU A 191 12.00 10.72 -10.39
N GLU A 192 10.80 10.15 -10.26
CA GLU A 192 10.41 9.46 -9.04
C GLU A 192 10.79 7.98 -9.09
N THR A 193 11.60 7.54 -8.13
CA THR A 193 11.97 6.12 -7.94
C THR A 193 10.75 5.26 -7.65
N GLY A 194 9.91 5.73 -6.73
CA GLY A 194 8.71 5.02 -6.25
C GLY A 194 9.06 3.70 -5.55
N LEU A 195 8.08 3.08 -4.91
CA LEU A 195 8.23 1.87 -4.08
C LEU A 195 8.85 0.64 -4.78
N SER A 196 9.16 0.73 -6.06
CA SER A 196 9.66 -0.40 -6.86
C SER A 196 11.15 -0.31 -7.18
N SER A 197 11.79 0.83 -6.93
CA SER A 197 13.23 1.02 -7.17
C SER A 197 13.82 2.00 -6.15
N ASP A 198 15.12 1.95 -6.00
CA ASP A 198 15.91 2.87 -5.19
C ASP A 198 17.00 3.57 -6.04
N PRO A 199 17.70 4.58 -5.52
CA PRO A 199 18.78 5.24 -6.25
C PRO A 199 19.89 4.29 -6.71
N ALA A 200 20.25 3.26 -5.92
CA ALA A 200 21.30 2.32 -6.29
C ALA A 200 20.92 1.50 -7.54
N MET A 201 19.66 1.14 -7.67
CA MET A 201 19.14 0.51 -8.89
C MET A 201 19.23 1.48 -10.09
N ASN A 202 18.84 2.74 -9.91
CA ASN A 202 18.83 3.76 -10.98
C ASN A 202 20.24 4.19 -11.42
N TRP A 203 21.24 4.19 -10.54
CA TRP A 203 22.64 4.50 -10.88
C TRP A 203 23.28 3.54 -11.90
N ARG A 204 22.66 2.39 -12.13
CA ARG A 204 23.09 1.45 -13.16
C ARG A 204 22.82 1.95 -14.58
N ILE A 205 22.12 3.07 -14.74
CA ILE A 205 21.71 3.65 -16.02
C ILE A 205 22.31 5.05 -16.15
N SER A 206 23.35 5.20 -16.96
CA SER A 206 24.07 6.48 -17.08
C SER A 206 23.22 7.63 -17.62
N ALA A 207 22.21 7.31 -18.43
CA ALA A 207 21.27 8.28 -18.97
C ALA A 207 20.42 8.98 -17.88
N LEU A 208 20.38 8.46 -16.65
CA LEU A 208 19.64 9.04 -15.53
C LEU A 208 20.49 9.96 -14.63
N ASP A 209 21.80 10.03 -14.83
CA ASP A 209 22.71 10.81 -13.97
C ASP A 209 22.40 12.32 -13.93
N GLY A 210 21.79 12.85 -14.99
CA GLY A 210 21.42 14.26 -15.08
C GLY A 210 20.14 14.66 -14.35
N TYR A 211 19.42 13.69 -13.76
CA TYR A 211 18.13 13.91 -13.13
C TYR A 211 18.22 13.80 -11.61
N THR A 212 17.45 14.64 -10.91
CA THR A 212 17.26 14.48 -9.46
C THR A 212 16.32 13.32 -9.20
N LEU A 213 16.83 12.27 -8.54
CA LEU A 213 15.99 11.14 -8.14
C LEU A 213 15.24 11.51 -6.87
N VAL A 214 13.92 11.57 -6.95
CA VAL A 214 13.02 11.85 -5.82
C VAL A 214 12.27 10.59 -5.41
N SER A 215 11.86 10.55 -4.15
CA SER A 215 11.14 9.43 -3.56
C SER A 215 9.92 9.94 -2.81
N ASN A 216 8.74 9.43 -3.11
CA ASN A 216 7.52 9.85 -2.46
C ASN A 216 6.62 8.64 -2.16
N SER A 217 5.77 8.78 -1.17
CA SER A 217 5.03 7.64 -0.62
C SER A 217 3.92 7.07 -1.51
N ASP A 218 3.39 7.82 -2.45
CA ASP A 218 2.15 7.48 -3.17
C ASP A 218 1.05 7.04 -2.18
N ALA A 219 0.89 7.82 -1.10
CA ALA A 219 0.07 7.41 0.03
C ALA A 219 -1.42 7.50 -0.26
N HIS A 220 -2.11 6.37 -0.10
CA HIS A 220 -3.57 6.23 -0.17
C HIS A 220 -4.22 6.16 1.23
N SER A 221 -3.46 6.42 2.28
CA SER A 221 -3.94 6.57 3.66
C SER A 221 -2.96 7.41 4.47
N PRO A 222 -3.39 8.20 5.47
CA PRO A 222 -2.50 9.04 6.25
C PRO A 222 -1.39 8.27 6.98
N SER A 223 -1.64 7.03 7.37
CA SER A 223 -0.65 6.17 8.02
C SER A 223 0.52 5.78 7.10
N LYS A 224 0.36 5.88 5.79
CA LYS A 224 1.38 5.55 4.79
C LYS A 224 2.20 6.76 4.31
N LEU A 225 1.89 7.97 4.76
CA LEU A 225 2.72 9.15 4.51
C LEU A 225 4.17 8.87 4.91
N GLY A 226 5.10 9.35 4.12
CA GLY A 226 6.53 9.26 4.41
C GLY A 226 7.10 7.84 4.45
N ARG A 227 6.42 6.81 3.89
CA ARG A 227 7.07 5.50 3.70
C ARG A 227 8.21 5.58 2.68
N GLU A 228 8.16 6.59 1.83
CA GLU A 228 9.24 7.18 1.05
C GLU A 228 9.17 8.68 1.19
N ALA A 229 10.32 9.38 1.15
CA ALA A 229 10.38 10.82 1.33
C ALA A 229 11.70 11.41 0.78
N ASN A 230 11.72 12.72 0.65
CA ASN A 230 12.87 13.50 0.22
C ASN A 230 13.49 14.25 1.40
N LEU A 231 14.79 14.43 1.36
CA LEU A 231 15.56 15.23 2.29
C LEU A 231 15.99 16.54 1.61
N PHE A 232 15.66 17.65 2.22
CA PHE A 232 16.02 18.98 1.73
C PHE A 232 16.74 19.81 2.79
N ASP A 233 17.71 20.59 2.36
CA ASP A 233 18.37 21.66 3.14
C ASP A 233 17.94 23.03 2.58
N ILE A 234 16.65 23.31 2.69
CA ILE A 234 16.00 24.55 2.24
C ILE A 234 14.97 25.02 3.26
N GLU A 235 14.64 26.30 3.22
CA GLU A 235 13.43 26.83 3.84
C GLU A 235 12.21 26.47 2.98
N PRO A 236 11.05 26.12 3.58
CA PRO A 236 9.89 25.66 2.84
C PRO A 236 9.25 26.80 2.04
N SER A 237 9.57 26.84 0.74
CA SER A 237 8.94 27.68 -0.27
C SER A 237 8.93 26.98 -1.62
N TYR A 238 7.99 27.35 -2.50
CA TYR A 238 7.92 26.74 -3.83
C TYR A 238 9.17 27.05 -4.69
N PRO A 239 9.69 28.29 -4.75
CA PRO A 239 10.89 28.56 -5.52
C PRO A 239 12.13 27.81 -5.02
N ALA A 240 12.28 27.65 -3.69
CA ALA A 240 13.39 26.87 -3.14
C ALA A 240 13.26 25.39 -3.47
N LEU A 241 12.03 24.84 -3.42
CA LEU A 241 11.74 23.48 -3.84
C LEU A 241 12.05 23.27 -5.32
N ALA A 242 11.60 24.17 -6.20
CA ALA A 242 11.86 24.12 -7.64
C ALA A 242 13.36 24.12 -7.93
N ASN A 243 14.10 25.04 -7.31
CA ASN A 243 15.56 25.12 -7.45
C ASN A 243 16.27 23.85 -6.95
N ALA A 244 15.79 23.26 -5.85
CA ALA A 244 16.37 22.03 -5.32
C ALA A 244 16.12 20.82 -6.24
N LEU A 245 14.95 20.73 -6.85
CA LEU A 245 14.61 19.65 -7.80
C LEU A 245 15.32 19.82 -9.15
N GLU A 246 15.54 21.05 -9.60
CA GLU A 246 16.27 21.36 -10.83
C GLU A 246 17.78 21.13 -10.67
N LYS A 247 18.39 21.63 -9.57
CA LYS A 247 19.85 21.66 -9.39
C LYS A 247 20.38 20.56 -8.47
N GLY A 248 19.50 19.71 -7.95
CA GLY A 248 19.89 18.64 -7.05
C GLY A 248 20.63 19.17 -5.82
N ARG A 249 21.83 18.64 -5.55
CA ARG A 249 22.68 19.04 -4.40
C ARG A 249 22.91 20.56 -4.32
N ASP A 250 23.22 21.17 -5.43
CA ASP A 250 23.55 22.61 -5.48
C ASP A 250 22.33 23.49 -5.21
N GLY A 251 21.13 22.95 -5.36
CA GLY A 251 19.87 23.58 -5.02
C GLY A 251 19.36 23.28 -3.60
N GLY A 252 20.07 22.43 -2.84
CA GLY A 252 19.69 22.05 -1.48
C GLY A 252 18.93 20.72 -1.39
N PHE A 253 18.89 19.88 -2.44
CA PHE A 253 18.44 18.50 -2.34
C PHE A 253 19.51 17.66 -1.65
N ALA A 254 19.15 16.99 -0.55
CA ALA A 254 20.12 16.32 0.33
C ALA A 254 20.10 14.78 0.22
N GLY A 255 19.10 14.21 -0.42
CA GLY A 255 18.94 12.76 -0.59
C GLY A 255 17.53 12.29 -0.39
N THR A 256 17.35 10.96 -0.26
CA THR A 256 16.03 10.33 -0.12
C THR A 256 15.94 9.36 1.04
N ILE A 257 14.72 9.09 1.46
CA ILE A 257 14.32 7.97 2.30
C ILE A 257 13.53 7.04 1.41
N GLU A 258 14.02 5.81 1.26
CA GLU A 258 13.49 4.82 0.35
C GLU A 258 12.81 3.68 1.12
N PHE A 259 11.78 3.12 0.52
CA PHE A 259 11.24 1.83 0.91
C PHE A 259 12.19 0.70 0.42
N PHE A 260 12.00 -0.53 0.88
CA PHE A 260 12.77 -1.67 0.37
C PHE A 260 12.14 -2.17 -0.93
N PRO A 261 12.76 -1.97 -2.12
CA PRO A 261 12.17 -2.38 -3.41
C PRO A 261 11.86 -3.88 -3.48
N GLU A 262 12.57 -4.70 -2.70
CA GLU A 262 12.34 -6.14 -2.61
C GLU A 262 10.96 -6.50 -2.05
N GLU A 263 10.32 -5.62 -1.27
CA GLU A 263 8.94 -5.83 -0.81
C GLU A 263 7.91 -5.66 -1.94
N GLY A 264 8.28 -5.00 -3.02
CA GLY A 264 7.45 -4.81 -4.19
C GLY A 264 7.01 -6.14 -4.83
N LYS A 265 5.71 -6.30 -5.07
CA LYS A 265 5.11 -7.55 -5.62
C LYS A 265 5.54 -7.93 -7.03
N TYR A 266 6.37 -7.14 -7.67
CA TYR A 266 6.93 -7.36 -9.00
C TYR A 266 8.44 -7.08 -9.04
N HIS A 267 9.14 -7.19 -7.91
CA HIS A 267 10.57 -6.88 -7.85
C HIS A 267 11.38 -7.82 -8.75
N LEU A 268 11.21 -9.13 -8.58
CA LEU A 268 11.84 -10.16 -9.42
C LEU A 268 10.86 -10.73 -10.45
N ASP A 269 11.42 -11.46 -11.40
CA ASP A 269 10.67 -12.25 -12.37
C ASP A 269 10.04 -13.46 -11.70
N GLY A 270 8.94 -13.96 -12.26
CA GLY A 270 8.41 -15.20 -11.69
C GLY A 270 7.13 -15.70 -12.30
N HIS A 271 6.71 -16.85 -11.76
CA HIS A 271 5.42 -17.46 -12.00
C HIS A 271 4.84 -17.98 -10.70
N ARG A 272 4.01 -17.16 -10.04
CA ARG A 272 3.47 -17.40 -8.71
C ARG A 272 2.77 -18.76 -8.56
N ASN A 273 1.97 -19.15 -9.56
CA ASN A 273 1.24 -20.42 -9.53
C ASN A 273 2.15 -21.67 -9.46
N CYS A 274 3.42 -21.52 -9.82
CA CYS A 274 4.42 -22.58 -9.76
C CYS A 274 5.46 -22.36 -8.64
N GLY A 275 5.36 -21.27 -7.88
CA GLY A 275 6.35 -20.89 -6.86
C GLY A 275 7.73 -20.57 -7.45
N VAL A 276 7.79 -20.17 -8.73
CA VAL A 276 9.04 -19.86 -9.43
C VAL A 276 9.33 -18.37 -9.30
N CYS A 277 10.47 -18.04 -8.69
CA CYS A 277 11.03 -16.69 -8.55
C CYS A 277 12.45 -16.72 -9.11
N LEU A 278 12.75 -15.84 -10.06
CA LEU A 278 13.99 -15.86 -10.84
C LEU A 278 14.64 -14.47 -10.90
N THR A 279 15.97 -14.45 -10.91
CA THR A 279 16.73 -13.25 -11.28
C THR A 279 16.64 -13.00 -12.80
N PRO A 280 17.02 -11.81 -13.28
CA PRO A 280 17.07 -11.52 -14.71
C PRO A 280 17.90 -12.55 -15.50
N GLU A 281 19.08 -12.93 -14.98
CA GLU A 281 19.98 -13.88 -15.61
C GLU A 281 19.40 -15.31 -15.63
N GLU A 282 18.65 -15.69 -14.61
CA GLU A 282 17.95 -16.97 -14.56
C GLU A 282 16.79 -17.00 -15.56
N THR A 283 16.09 -15.88 -15.71
CA THR A 283 15.02 -15.72 -16.71
C THR A 283 15.57 -15.82 -18.12
N GLU A 284 16.71 -15.17 -18.41
CA GLU A 284 17.38 -15.28 -19.70
C GLU A 284 17.77 -16.74 -20.02
N ARG A 285 18.39 -17.44 -19.06
CA ARG A 285 18.78 -18.85 -19.20
C ARG A 285 17.62 -19.79 -19.52
N CYS A 286 16.42 -19.51 -19.02
CA CYS A 286 15.22 -20.31 -19.33
C CYS A 286 14.37 -19.71 -20.48
N GLY A 287 14.90 -18.69 -21.21
CA GLY A 287 14.22 -18.07 -22.36
C GLY A 287 12.90 -17.40 -22.01
N GLY A 288 12.73 -16.88 -20.80
CA GLY A 288 11.51 -16.23 -20.33
C GLY A 288 10.33 -17.19 -20.11
N ILE A 289 10.60 -18.49 -20.00
CA ILE A 289 9.60 -19.54 -19.86
C ILE A 289 9.74 -20.22 -18.51
N CYS A 290 8.61 -20.40 -17.82
CA CYS A 290 8.58 -21.07 -16.52
C CYS A 290 9.05 -22.53 -16.66
N PRO A 291 10.12 -22.94 -15.95
CA PRO A 291 10.69 -24.28 -16.05
C PRO A 291 9.75 -25.38 -15.53
N VAL A 292 8.69 -25.02 -14.79
CA VAL A 292 7.73 -25.98 -14.23
C VAL A 292 6.56 -26.25 -15.17
N CYS A 293 5.97 -25.22 -15.79
CA CYS A 293 4.74 -25.38 -16.57
C CYS A 293 4.82 -24.91 -18.03
N GLY A 294 5.96 -24.38 -18.49
CA GLY A 294 6.16 -23.92 -19.86
C GLY A 294 5.42 -22.64 -20.25
N LYS A 295 4.79 -21.92 -19.32
CA LYS A 295 4.16 -20.62 -19.58
C LYS A 295 5.17 -19.50 -19.51
N LYS A 296 4.85 -18.34 -20.12
CA LYS A 296 5.65 -17.12 -19.96
C LYS A 296 5.76 -16.72 -18.49
N ILE A 297 6.95 -16.28 -18.12
CA ILE A 297 7.26 -15.66 -16.84
C ILE A 297 6.76 -14.21 -16.84
N THR A 298 6.25 -13.74 -15.70
CA THR A 298 5.99 -12.32 -15.49
C THR A 298 7.32 -11.62 -15.25
N VAL A 299 7.64 -10.64 -16.09
CA VAL A 299 8.87 -9.85 -16.01
C VAL A 299 8.75 -8.84 -14.87
N GLY A 300 9.74 -8.83 -14.00
CA GLY A 300 9.83 -7.92 -12.85
C GLY A 300 10.55 -6.62 -13.17
N VAL A 301 10.59 -5.76 -12.15
CA VAL A 301 11.22 -4.44 -12.23
C VAL A 301 12.73 -4.57 -12.45
N LEU A 302 13.39 -5.46 -11.71
CA LEU A 302 14.84 -5.62 -11.80
C LEU A 302 15.30 -6.10 -13.18
N ASN A 303 14.50 -6.96 -13.83
CA ASN A 303 14.77 -7.42 -15.20
C ASN A 303 14.67 -6.24 -16.18
N ARG A 304 13.56 -5.49 -16.13
CA ARG A 304 13.37 -4.35 -17.02
C ARG A 304 14.44 -3.27 -16.81
N LEU A 305 14.86 -3.02 -15.59
CA LEU A 305 15.96 -2.12 -15.28
C LEU A 305 17.28 -2.64 -15.86
N SER A 306 17.54 -3.94 -15.74
CA SER A 306 18.75 -4.58 -16.30
C SER A 306 18.83 -4.51 -17.82
N GLU A 307 17.69 -4.48 -18.54
CA GLU A 307 17.65 -4.24 -19.98
C GLU A 307 18.18 -2.85 -20.40
N LEU A 308 18.01 -1.83 -19.54
CA LEU A 308 18.45 -0.46 -19.79
C LEU A 308 19.79 -0.13 -19.14
N ALA A 309 20.26 -0.98 -18.22
CA ALA A 309 21.48 -0.76 -17.48
C ALA A 309 22.73 -0.90 -18.35
N ASP A 310 23.58 0.12 -18.32
CA ASP A 310 24.91 0.14 -18.97
C ASP A 310 26.07 0.06 -17.95
N ARG A 311 25.72 -0.08 -16.67
CA ARG A 311 26.65 -0.21 -15.52
C ARG A 311 26.31 -1.41 -14.66
N GLY A 312 27.33 -1.97 -14.01
CA GLY A 312 27.17 -3.10 -13.09
C GLY A 312 26.46 -2.74 -11.78
N GLU A 313 25.99 -3.78 -11.09
CA GLU A 313 25.47 -3.65 -9.72
C GLU A 313 26.54 -3.10 -8.79
N GLY A 314 26.11 -2.25 -7.81
CA GLY A 314 26.99 -1.58 -6.87
C GLY A 314 27.71 -0.35 -7.42
N TYR A 315 27.53 0.01 -8.69
CA TYR A 315 28.07 1.28 -9.21
C TYR A 315 27.40 2.47 -8.51
N ARG A 316 28.21 3.49 -8.19
CA ARG A 316 27.76 4.76 -7.63
C ARG A 316 28.41 5.91 -8.40
N PRO A 317 27.64 6.82 -9.03
CA PRO A 317 28.19 7.97 -9.73
C PRO A 317 28.92 8.92 -8.78
N ASP A 318 29.90 9.63 -9.31
CA ASP A 318 30.53 10.73 -8.58
C ASP A 318 29.49 11.80 -8.24
N GLY A 319 29.46 12.25 -6.98
CA GLY A 319 28.47 13.22 -6.52
C GLY A 319 27.07 12.66 -6.22
N ALA A 320 26.85 11.35 -6.33
CA ALA A 320 25.57 10.73 -5.97
C ALA A 320 25.17 11.08 -4.53
N LEU A 321 23.91 11.50 -4.37
CA LEU A 321 23.35 11.82 -3.07
C LEU A 321 23.12 10.56 -2.22
N PRO A 322 23.18 10.67 -0.88
CA PRO A 322 22.88 9.55 -0.01
C PRO A 322 21.38 9.21 -0.06
N PHE A 323 21.08 7.95 0.24
CA PHE A 323 19.73 7.52 0.56
C PHE A 323 19.74 6.57 1.76
N GLU A 324 18.60 6.49 2.44
CA GLU A 324 18.39 5.62 3.61
C GLU A 324 17.20 4.69 3.32
N SER A 325 17.39 3.38 3.46
CA SER A 325 16.25 2.44 3.34
C SER A 325 15.58 2.27 4.69
N LEU A 326 14.32 2.68 4.80
CA LEU A 326 13.52 2.62 6.03
C LEU A 326 12.20 1.87 5.80
N ALA A 327 11.61 1.43 6.90
CA ALA A 327 10.23 0.96 6.95
C ALA A 327 9.44 1.79 7.97
N PRO A 328 8.11 1.97 7.81
CA PRO A 328 7.28 2.69 8.78
C PRO A 328 7.46 2.16 10.21
N LEU A 329 7.51 3.05 11.20
CA LEU A 329 7.77 2.67 12.60
C LEU A 329 6.82 1.58 13.12
N SER A 330 5.55 1.62 12.70
CA SER A 330 4.58 0.58 13.05
C SER A 330 4.96 -0.80 12.50
N GLU A 331 5.54 -0.87 11.31
CA GLU A 331 6.01 -2.12 10.69
C GLU A 331 7.31 -2.61 11.36
N VAL A 332 8.20 -1.69 11.72
CA VAL A 332 9.41 -1.99 12.50
C VAL A 332 9.06 -2.58 13.86
N ILE A 333 8.11 -1.96 14.59
CA ILE A 333 7.62 -2.49 15.86
C ILE A 333 7.00 -3.88 15.65
N ALA A 334 6.11 -4.02 14.66
CA ALA A 334 5.43 -5.28 14.34
C ALA A 334 6.43 -6.42 14.09
N GLY A 335 7.41 -6.18 13.22
CA GLY A 335 8.50 -7.13 12.91
C GLY A 335 9.38 -7.45 14.10
N SER A 336 9.64 -6.46 14.98
CA SER A 336 10.49 -6.63 16.16
C SER A 336 9.83 -7.43 17.29
N ILE A 337 8.50 -7.36 17.42
CA ILE A 337 7.80 -8.09 18.50
C ILE A 337 7.03 -9.32 18.00
N GLY A 338 7.09 -9.62 16.70
CA GLY A 338 6.47 -10.79 16.09
C GLY A 338 4.94 -10.75 16.04
N VAL A 339 4.33 -9.56 15.93
CA VAL A 339 2.88 -9.39 15.81
C VAL A 339 2.57 -8.47 14.63
N SER A 340 1.48 -8.71 13.91
CA SER A 340 1.11 -7.92 12.72
C SER A 340 0.15 -6.76 13.01
N SER A 341 -0.56 -6.79 14.14
CA SER A 341 -1.54 -5.75 14.51
C SER A 341 -1.99 -5.92 15.97
N GLY A 342 -2.67 -4.93 16.51
CA GLY A 342 -3.39 -4.99 17.78
C GLY A 342 -2.96 -3.94 18.79
N LYS A 343 -3.68 -3.88 19.91
CA LYS A 343 -3.51 -2.87 20.95
C LYS A 343 -2.10 -2.74 21.52
N LYS A 344 -1.33 -3.85 21.54
CA LYS A 344 0.06 -3.82 22.02
C LYS A 344 0.95 -3.02 21.08
N LEU A 345 0.79 -3.22 19.76
CA LEU A 345 1.51 -2.46 18.75
C LEU A 345 1.17 -0.98 18.81
N GLU A 346 -0.13 -0.66 18.87
CA GLU A 346 -0.61 0.73 18.99
C GLU A 346 -0.07 1.42 20.24
N ALA A 347 -0.12 0.75 21.39
CA ALA A 347 0.41 1.28 22.64
C ALA A 347 1.92 1.55 22.61
N LEU A 348 2.71 0.69 21.97
CA LEU A 348 4.15 0.90 21.79
C LEU A 348 4.43 2.06 20.83
N TYR A 349 3.71 2.13 19.72
CA TYR A 349 3.83 3.22 18.74
C TYR A 349 3.50 4.57 19.40
N GLU A 350 2.36 4.68 20.06
CA GLU A 350 1.95 5.89 20.77
C GLU A 350 2.87 6.25 21.93
N GLY A 351 3.39 5.23 22.64
CA GLY A 351 4.38 5.41 23.70
C GLY A 351 5.67 6.02 23.19
N LEU A 352 6.19 5.51 22.08
CA LEU A 352 7.40 6.04 21.44
C LEU A 352 7.20 7.49 20.97
N LEU A 353 6.07 7.79 20.31
CA LEU A 353 5.77 9.17 19.88
C LEU A 353 5.67 10.13 21.07
N ARG A 354 5.04 9.71 22.16
CA ARG A 354 4.87 10.56 23.36
C ARG A 354 6.19 10.87 24.05
N GLU A 355 7.06 9.85 24.18
CA GLU A 355 8.28 9.95 24.98
C GLU A 355 9.48 10.45 24.19
N LEU A 356 9.55 10.10 22.90
CA LEU A 356 10.71 10.40 22.07
C LEU A 356 10.42 11.39 20.94
N GLY A 357 9.18 11.56 20.53
CA GLY A 357 8.79 12.52 19.50
C GLY A 357 8.45 11.88 18.15
N GLN A 358 8.85 12.53 17.06
CA GLN A 358 8.42 12.21 15.71
C GLN A 358 8.96 10.86 15.21
N GLU A 359 8.17 10.19 14.35
CA GLU A 359 8.51 8.85 13.80
C GLU A 359 9.89 8.82 13.12
N PHE A 360 10.19 9.79 12.26
CA PHE A 360 11.50 9.82 11.60
C PHE A 360 12.66 10.07 12.55
N TYR A 361 12.48 10.88 13.58
CA TYR A 361 13.50 11.02 14.61
C TYR A 361 13.75 9.70 15.35
N ILE A 362 12.67 8.98 15.70
CA ILE A 362 12.77 7.66 16.35
C ILE A 362 13.51 6.65 15.44
N LEU A 363 13.15 6.61 14.16
CA LEU A 363 13.75 5.65 13.23
C LEU A 363 15.22 5.96 12.92
N ARG A 364 15.61 7.24 12.84
CA ARG A 364 16.91 7.67 12.33
C ARG A 364 17.90 8.08 13.40
N GLU A 365 17.47 8.76 14.46
CA GLU A 365 18.36 9.54 15.33
C GLU A 365 18.25 9.19 16.80
N ALA A 366 17.06 8.88 17.32
CA ALA A 366 16.84 8.66 18.76
C ALA A 366 17.86 7.68 19.36
N PRO A 367 18.41 7.98 20.55
CA PRO A 367 19.32 7.06 21.25
C PRO A 367 18.66 5.69 21.45
N LEU A 368 19.37 4.62 21.12
CA LEU A 368 18.83 3.26 21.20
C LEU A 368 18.44 2.86 22.63
N ASP A 369 19.13 3.40 23.64
CA ASP A 369 18.81 3.13 25.05
C ASP A 369 17.47 3.79 25.46
N ASP A 370 17.12 4.94 24.87
CA ASP A 370 15.81 5.55 25.08
C ASP A 370 14.71 4.74 24.40
N VAL A 371 14.96 4.21 23.22
CA VAL A 371 14.02 3.30 22.53
C VAL A 371 13.81 2.03 23.38
N GLU A 372 14.87 1.45 23.93
CA GLU A 372 14.77 0.27 24.80
C GLU A 372 13.94 0.56 26.06
N ARG A 373 14.17 1.70 26.70
CA ARG A 373 13.43 2.13 27.90
C ARG A 373 11.92 2.22 27.64
N VAL A 374 11.51 2.67 26.45
CA VAL A 374 10.09 2.87 26.11
C VAL A 374 9.44 1.62 25.52
N ALA A 375 10.14 0.94 24.60
CA ALA A 375 9.55 -0.13 23.77
C ALA A 375 10.21 -1.51 23.96
N GLY A 376 11.25 -1.60 24.78
CA GLY A 376 11.95 -2.85 25.11
C GLY A 376 13.02 -3.26 24.11
N PRO A 377 13.80 -4.35 24.46
CA PRO A 377 15.02 -4.71 23.75
C PRO A 377 14.78 -5.17 22.30
N CYS A 378 13.64 -5.78 22.00
CA CYS A 378 13.34 -6.22 20.65
C CYS A 378 13.16 -5.05 19.68
N VAL A 379 12.44 -3.99 20.08
CA VAL A 379 12.23 -2.79 19.24
C VAL A 379 13.54 -2.02 19.09
N ARG A 380 14.33 -1.90 20.16
CA ARG A 380 15.68 -1.33 20.10
C ARG A 380 16.55 -2.04 19.04
N GLU A 381 16.59 -3.38 19.10
CA GLU A 381 17.39 -4.18 18.17
C GLU A 381 16.86 -4.08 16.73
N GLY A 382 15.53 -4.06 16.55
CA GLY A 382 14.91 -3.86 15.25
C GLY A 382 15.30 -2.52 14.61
N ILE A 383 15.25 -1.42 15.37
CA ILE A 383 15.66 -0.08 14.90
C ILE A 383 17.17 -0.04 14.64
N ARG A 384 18.00 -0.66 15.50
CA ARG A 384 19.44 -0.75 15.26
C ARG A 384 19.75 -1.42 13.93
N ARG A 385 19.14 -2.59 13.68
CA ARG A 385 19.34 -3.34 12.43
C ARG A 385 18.86 -2.56 11.21
N LEU A 386 17.70 -1.91 11.32
CA LEU A 386 17.19 -1.07 10.25
C LEU A 386 18.19 0.04 9.87
N ARG A 387 18.69 0.79 10.87
CA ARG A 387 19.67 1.86 10.67
C ARG A 387 20.99 1.36 10.05
N GLN A 388 21.37 0.12 10.29
CA GLN A 388 22.60 -0.49 9.77
C GLN A 388 22.39 -1.27 8.47
N GLY A 389 21.15 -1.36 7.98
CA GLY A 389 20.83 -2.15 6.79
C GLY A 389 20.91 -3.67 7.02
N GLU A 390 20.98 -4.11 8.28
CA GLU A 390 21.05 -5.53 8.66
C GLU A 390 19.67 -6.18 8.63
N VAL A 391 19.05 -6.18 7.46
CA VAL A 391 17.71 -6.74 7.25
C VAL A 391 17.76 -7.96 6.34
N LYS A 392 17.02 -9.01 6.68
CA LYS A 392 16.82 -10.18 5.81
C LYS A 392 15.73 -9.83 4.80
N ARG A 393 16.02 -9.94 3.50
CA ARG A 393 15.13 -9.57 2.42
C ARG A 393 14.68 -10.82 1.66
N LYS A 394 13.39 -11.00 1.50
CA LYS A 394 12.78 -11.99 0.59
C LYS A 394 12.04 -11.22 -0.49
N PRO A 395 12.54 -11.20 -1.74
CA PRO A 395 11.93 -10.40 -2.79
C PRO A 395 10.58 -10.93 -3.23
N GLY A 396 9.69 -9.99 -3.63
CA GLY A 396 8.41 -10.30 -4.22
C GLY A 396 8.51 -10.57 -5.72
N PHE A 397 7.51 -11.26 -6.27
CA PHE A 397 7.45 -11.64 -7.68
C PHE A 397 6.02 -11.97 -8.11
N ASP A 398 5.67 -11.73 -9.34
CA ASP A 398 4.40 -12.12 -9.99
C ASP A 398 3.14 -11.85 -9.14
N GLY A 399 3.08 -10.69 -8.49
CA GLY A 399 1.96 -10.28 -7.65
C GLY A 399 2.00 -10.80 -6.20
N GLU A 400 3.04 -11.51 -5.79
CA GLU A 400 3.34 -11.86 -4.41
C GLU A 400 4.26 -10.81 -3.79
N TYR A 401 3.85 -10.23 -2.67
CA TYR A 401 4.68 -9.25 -1.95
C TYR A 401 5.92 -9.91 -1.37
N GLY A 402 7.04 -9.20 -1.43
CA GLY A 402 8.22 -9.54 -0.67
C GLY A 402 8.05 -9.25 0.82
N VAL A 403 9.05 -9.60 1.59
CA VAL A 403 9.05 -9.43 3.04
C VAL A 403 10.44 -9.06 3.52
N ILE A 404 10.54 -8.01 4.32
CA ILE A 404 11.73 -7.75 5.15
C ILE A 404 11.53 -8.35 6.55
N THR A 405 12.61 -8.89 7.11
CA THR A 405 12.62 -9.47 8.45
C THR A 405 13.74 -8.86 9.27
N LEU A 406 13.38 -8.16 10.34
CA LEU A 406 14.32 -7.54 11.27
C LEU A 406 14.84 -8.55 12.29
N LEU A 407 13.93 -9.30 12.92
CA LEU A 407 14.23 -10.32 13.91
C LEU A 407 13.47 -11.61 13.58
N ASP A 408 14.09 -12.75 13.74
CA ASP A 408 13.40 -14.01 13.69
C ASP A 408 12.80 -14.37 15.06
N ARG A 409 11.97 -15.41 15.08
CA ARG A 409 11.25 -15.80 16.30
C ARG A 409 12.17 -16.20 17.45
N ALA A 410 13.27 -16.88 17.18
CA ALA A 410 14.21 -17.33 18.20
C ALA A 410 14.97 -16.13 18.81
N GLU A 411 15.31 -15.15 17.98
CA GLU A 411 15.91 -13.89 18.41
C GLU A 411 14.96 -13.10 19.31
N ILE A 412 13.68 -13.00 18.94
CA ILE A 412 12.65 -12.33 19.75
C ILE A 412 12.45 -13.02 21.11
N GLU A 413 12.39 -14.36 21.14
CA GLU A 413 12.29 -15.14 22.37
C GLU A 413 13.52 -14.94 23.27
N THR A 414 14.71 -14.90 22.70
CA THR A 414 15.97 -14.67 23.41
C THR A 414 16.04 -13.27 24.02
N LEU A 415 15.73 -12.24 23.25
CA LEU A 415 15.76 -10.84 23.70
C LEU A 415 14.71 -10.57 24.79
N ASN A 416 13.58 -11.25 24.76
CA ASN A 416 12.56 -11.14 25.81
C ASN A 416 12.88 -11.98 27.08
N GLY A 417 14.06 -12.63 27.14
CA GLY A 417 14.44 -13.49 28.28
C GLY A 417 13.65 -14.79 28.35
N GLN A 418 12.93 -15.17 27.31
CA GLN A 418 12.23 -16.44 27.21
C GLN A 418 13.17 -17.47 26.59
N PHE A 419 14.00 -18.11 27.39
CA PHE A 419 14.82 -19.22 26.92
C PHE A 419 13.94 -20.42 26.56
N SER A 420 13.83 -20.70 25.27
CA SER A 420 13.24 -21.96 24.82
C SER A 420 14.19 -23.09 25.16
N LEU A 421 13.79 -24.01 26.06
CA LEU A 421 14.51 -25.25 26.38
C LEU A 421 14.67 -26.20 25.16
N PHE A 422 14.20 -25.79 23.98
CA PHE A 422 14.17 -26.57 22.74
C PHE A 422 14.88 -25.92 21.55
N ALA A 423 15.69 -24.90 21.76
CA ALA A 423 16.47 -24.25 20.70
C ALA A 423 17.68 -25.13 20.28
N GLY A 424 17.43 -26.25 19.67
CA GLY A 424 18.45 -27.19 19.20
C GLY A 424 17.94 -28.37 18.40
N ILE A 425 16.65 -28.47 18.17
CA ILE A 425 16.06 -29.56 17.36
C ILE A 425 15.66 -29.01 15.99
N PRO A 426 16.27 -29.48 14.88
CA PRO A 426 15.83 -29.11 13.53
C PRO A 426 14.39 -29.53 13.33
N ALA A 427 13.58 -28.63 12.77
CA ALA A 427 12.18 -28.89 12.45
C ALA A 427 12.07 -30.06 11.44
N LEU A 428 11.73 -31.24 11.95
CA LEU A 428 11.28 -32.35 11.13
C LEU A 428 9.83 -32.07 10.70
N GLY A 429 9.61 -32.23 9.40
CA GLY A 429 8.43 -31.84 8.66
C GLY A 429 7.09 -32.25 9.24
N ASN A 430 6.08 -31.54 8.80
CA ASN A 430 4.68 -31.69 9.06
C ASN A 430 4.22 -33.17 9.12
N ALA A 431 3.88 -33.64 10.32
CA ALA A 431 3.13 -34.85 10.51
C ALA A 431 1.87 -34.57 11.34
N GLN A 432 0.78 -34.95 10.75
CA GLN A 432 -0.60 -34.92 11.18
C GLN A 432 -0.83 -34.99 12.69
N LYS A 433 -1.57 -34.04 13.26
CA LYS A 433 -2.20 -34.18 14.59
C LYS A 433 -3.24 -35.26 14.60
N ARG A 434 -2.87 -36.45 15.06
CA ARG A 434 -3.81 -37.48 15.56
C ARG A 434 -4.24 -37.11 16.98
N ARG A 435 -5.54 -36.92 17.16
CA ARG A 435 -6.18 -36.85 18.47
C ARG A 435 -6.05 -38.21 19.19
N SER A 436 -5.41 -38.23 20.36
CA SER A 436 -5.59 -39.34 21.32
C SER A 436 -6.44 -38.85 22.49
N LYS A 437 -7.55 -39.50 22.69
CA LYS A 437 -8.32 -39.50 23.94
C LYS A 437 -7.59 -40.36 24.95
N SER A 438 -7.35 -39.90 26.15
CA SER A 438 -7.14 -40.79 27.28
C SER A 438 -8.05 -40.35 28.43
N ALA A 439 -8.76 -41.35 28.91
CA ALA A 439 -9.64 -41.27 30.06
C ALA A 439 -8.85 -41.53 31.33
N SER A 440 -9.21 -40.92 32.43
CA SER A 440 -9.05 -41.52 33.75
C SER A 440 -10.22 -41.12 34.67
N LYS A 441 -10.76 -42.15 35.25
CA LYS A 441 -11.80 -42.26 36.29
C LYS A 441 -11.25 -41.69 37.62
N THR A 442 -12.04 -41.23 38.54
CA THR A 442 -12.97 -41.78 39.53
C THR A 442 -13.15 -40.69 40.57
N SER A 443 -14.13 -40.47 41.31
CA SER A 443 -15.24 -41.06 42.04
C SER A 443 -15.84 -39.90 42.84
N GLY A 444 -17.05 -39.72 43.11
CA GLY A 444 -18.11 -40.51 43.56
C GLY A 444 -18.97 -39.72 44.53
N ARG A 445 -20.25 -39.96 44.49
CA ARG A 445 -21.24 -39.94 45.55
C ARG A 445 -22.37 -38.92 45.52
N SER A 446 -23.44 -39.42 44.96
CA SER A 446 -24.87 -39.44 45.36
C SER A 446 -25.42 -38.41 46.38
N LYS A 447 -26.57 -37.80 46.03
CA LYS A 447 -27.95 -38.11 46.52
C LYS A 447 -28.91 -37.09 45.88
N GLU A 448 -29.91 -37.61 45.19
CA GLU A 448 -31.35 -37.64 45.43
C GLU A 448 -31.90 -36.40 46.19
N THR A 449 -32.90 -35.70 45.70
CA THR A 449 -34.32 -36.06 45.52
C THR A 449 -35.16 -34.88 45.03
N THR A 450 -36.08 -35.25 44.10
CA THR A 450 -37.49 -34.88 43.95
C THR A 450 -38.00 -33.43 43.85
N ARG A 451 -38.76 -33.31 42.73
CA ARG A 451 -40.11 -32.75 42.51
C ARG A 451 -40.36 -31.24 42.33
N ALA A 452 -40.85 -31.05 41.12
CA ALA A 452 -42.12 -30.38 40.76
C ALA A 452 -42.22 -28.84 40.80
N GLY A 453 -42.67 -28.32 39.69
CA GLY A 453 -43.57 -27.16 39.69
C GLY A 453 -43.21 -26.00 38.78
N GLU A 454 -43.82 -26.03 37.60
CA GLU A 454 -44.45 -24.87 36.91
C GLU A 454 -43.70 -23.60 36.53
N ASP A 455 -43.70 -23.39 35.25
CA ASP A 455 -43.91 -22.13 34.49
C ASP A 455 -43.28 -20.82 34.96
N LYS A 456 -42.41 -20.30 34.10
CA LYS A 456 -42.63 -19.04 33.34
C LYS A 456 -41.47 -18.66 32.47
N GLN A 457 -41.85 -18.21 31.26
CA GLN A 457 -41.09 -17.55 30.21
C GLN A 457 -39.88 -16.70 30.63
N GLY A 458 -38.76 -16.89 29.92
CA GLY A 458 -37.61 -15.99 29.92
C GLY A 458 -36.63 -16.40 28.84
N GLN A 459 -36.62 -15.63 27.80
CA GLN A 459 -35.69 -15.73 26.66
C GLN A 459 -34.25 -15.77 27.12
N VAL A 460 -33.47 -16.71 26.60
CA VAL A 460 -32.02 -16.64 26.46
C VAL A 460 -31.57 -17.40 25.22
N SER A 461 -30.85 -16.70 24.41
CA SER A 461 -30.06 -17.09 23.24
C SER A 461 -29.33 -18.41 23.43
N GLY A 462 -29.60 -19.32 22.52
CA GLY A 462 -29.01 -20.65 22.46
C GLY A 462 -28.17 -20.85 21.21
N GLY A 463 -27.58 -21.97 21.08
CA GLY A 463 -26.84 -22.43 19.93
C GLY A 463 -27.79 -22.74 18.77
N GLU A 464 -27.45 -22.24 17.57
CA GLU A 464 -28.19 -22.48 16.35
C GLU A 464 -28.02 -23.95 15.93
N SER A 465 -29.11 -24.71 15.95
CA SER A 465 -29.30 -25.95 15.21
C SER A 465 -29.26 -25.65 13.72
N VAL A 466 -28.60 -26.48 12.93
CA VAL A 466 -28.53 -26.39 11.46
C VAL A 466 -29.96 -26.51 10.91
N GLY A 467 -30.55 -25.37 10.54
CA GLY A 467 -31.88 -25.29 9.97
C GLY A 467 -31.92 -25.81 8.53
N SER A 468 -33.08 -26.33 8.11
CA SER A 468 -33.30 -26.78 6.73
C SER A 468 -33.14 -25.63 5.74
N PHE A 469 -32.85 -25.91 4.44
CA PHE A 469 -32.76 -24.91 3.38
C PHE A 469 -33.99 -23.98 3.34
N GLU A 470 -35.15 -24.45 3.73
CA GLU A 470 -36.39 -23.68 3.79
C GLU A 470 -36.39 -22.67 4.93
N GLU A 471 -35.82 -23.01 6.09
CA GLU A 471 -35.60 -22.09 7.20
C GLU A 471 -34.57 -21.03 6.84
N PHE A 472 -33.52 -21.39 6.06
CA PHE A 472 -32.53 -20.44 5.58
C PHE A 472 -33.12 -19.40 4.59
N LEU A 473 -34.02 -19.82 3.69
CA LEU A 473 -34.79 -18.92 2.80
C LEU A 473 -35.81 -18.08 3.57
N ALA A 474 -36.39 -18.59 4.64
CA ALA A 474 -37.32 -17.82 5.48
C ALA A 474 -36.65 -16.64 6.19
N GLY A 475 -35.35 -16.71 6.41
CA GLY A 475 -34.54 -15.63 6.99
C GLY A 475 -34.16 -14.51 6.01
N LEU A 476 -34.55 -14.57 4.73
CA LEU A 476 -34.31 -13.53 3.73
C LEU A 476 -35.47 -12.53 3.70
N ASN A 477 -35.17 -11.25 3.47
CA ASN A 477 -36.20 -10.29 3.10
C ASN A 477 -36.69 -10.55 1.66
N GLU A 478 -37.75 -9.85 1.24
CA GLU A 478 -38.42 -10.08 -0.03
C GLU A 478 -37.49 -9.87 -1.24
N GLU A 479 -36.71 -8.79 -1.25
CA GLU A 479 -35.74 -8.46 -2.31
C GLU A 479 -34.59 -9.48 -2.38
N GLN A 480 -34.07 -9.89 -1.22
CA GLN A 480 -33.02 -10.92 -1.14
C GLN A 480 -33.53 -12.27 -1.64
N ARG A 481 -34.79 -12.61 -1.33
CA ARG A 481 -35.42 -13.84 -1.75
C ARG A 481 -35.68 -13.84 -3.26
N GLU A 482 -36.16 -12.72 -3.80
CA GLU A 482 -36.34 -12.54 -5.24
C GLU A 482 -34.99 -12.72 -5.97
N ALA A 483 -33.94 -12.05 -5.53
CA ALA A 483 -32.60 -12.16 -6.12
C ALA A 483 -32.03 -13.60 -6.02
N ALA A 484 -32.26 -14.30 -4.91
CA ALA A 484 -31.81 -15.66 -4.72
C ALA A 484 -32.53 -16.68 -5.62
N LEU A 485 -33.81 -16.50 -5.86
CA LEU A 485 -34.68 -17.42 -6.62
C LEU A 485 -34.86 -17.02 -8.10
N CYS A 486 -34.36 -15.88 -8.52
CA CYS A 486 -34.54 -15.34 -9.87
C CYS A 486 -34.13 -16.35 -10.97
N PRO A 487 -35.00 -16.68 -11.94
CA PRO A 487 -34.68 -17.62 -13.01
C PRO A 487 -33.82 -17.01 -14.14
N ALA A 488 -33.55 -15.72 -14.09
CA ALA A 488 -32.81 -15.03 -15.13
C ALA A 488 -31.38 -15.55 -15.28
N ARG A 489 -30.87 -15.56 -16.52
CA ARG A 489 -29.51 -15.98 -16.87
C ARG A 489 -28.44 -15.13 -16.21
N SER A 490 -28.74 -13.84 -16.00
CA SER A 490 -27.84 -12.87 -15.34
C SER A 490 -28.64 -12.07 -14.31
N VAL A 491 -28.13 -11.97 -13.09
CA VAL A 491 -28.72 -11.20 -11.99
C VAL A 491 -27.66 -10.27 -11.44
N ALA A 492 -27.94 -8.96 -11.42
CA ALA A 492 -27.11 -7.96 -10.75
C ALA A 492 -27.77 -7.55 -9.43
N VAL A 493 -27.05 -7.67 -8.31
CA VAL A 493 -27.54 -7.25 -6.98
C VAL A 493 -26.76 -6.02 -6.56
N ILE A 494 -27.43 -4.87 -6.54
CA ILE A 494 -26.84 -3.59 -6.10
C ILE A 494 -27.28 -3.37 -4.65
N ALA A 495 -26.30 -3.40 -3.72
CA ALA A 495 -26.60 -3.35 -2.30
C ALA A 495 -25.47 -2.71 -1.49
N GLY A 496 -25.77 -1.87 -0.51
CA GLY A 496 -24.83 -1.20 0.38
C GLY A 496 -24.10 -2.13 1.36
N PRO A 497 -23.13 -1.65 2.13
CA PRO A 497 -22.51 -2.41 3.21
C PRO A 497 -23.55 -2.86 4.25
N GLY A 498 -23.41 -4.07 4.81
CA GLY A 498 -24.31 -4.58 5.85
C GLY A 498 -25.69 -5.10 5.40
N THR A 499 -26.06 -4.95 4.14
CA THR A 499 -27.39 -5.33 3.60
C THR A 499 -27.58 -6.83 3.34
N GLY A 500 -26.62 -7.69 3.72
CA GLY A 500 -26.75 -9.14 3.58
C GLY A 500 -26.37 -9.70 2.20
N LYS A 501 -25.59 -9.01 1.38
CA LYS A 501 -25.11 -9.48 0.05
C LYS A 501 -24.56 -10.90 0.06
N THR A 502 -23.69 -11.21 1.01
CA THR A 502 -23.11 -12.57 1.15
C THR A 502 -24.19 -13.60 1.47
N LYS A 503 -25.18 -13.26 2.28
CA LYS A 503 -26.31 -14.14 2.61
C LYS A 503 -27.14 -14.43 1.35
N THR A 504 -27.45 -13.41 0.55
CA THR A 504 -28.16 -13.56 -0.72
C THR A 504 -27.40 -14.44 -1.71
N LEU A 505 -26.06 -14.25 -1.83
CA LEU A 505 -25.20 -15.06 -2.70
C LEU A 505 -25.17 -16.53 -2.26
N VAL A 506 -24.99 -16.80 -0.96
CA VAL A 506 -25.03 -18.16 -0.39
C VAL A 506 -26.36 -18.82 -0.68
N SER A 507 -27.48 -18.11 -0.50
CA SER A 507 -28.83 -18.59 -0.79
C SER A 507 -29.02 -18.92 -2.27
N ARG A 508 -28.48 -18.09 -3.17
CA ARG A 508 -28.51 -18.34 -4.63
C ARG A 508 -27.75 -19.61 -4.99
N ILE A 509 -26.55 -19.79 -4.45
CA ILE A 509 -25.74 -20.98 -4.71
C ILE A 509 -26.46 -22.23 -4.18
N ALA A 510 -26.97 -22.20 -2.96
CA ALA A 510 -27.72 -23.30 -2.37
C ALA A 510 -28.99 -23.66 -3.19
N TYR A 511 -29.70 -22.65 -3.70
CA TYR A 511 -30.83 -22.81 -4.60
C TYR A 511 -30.42 -23.50 -5.91
N LEU A 512 -29.34 -23.07 -6.56
CA LEU A 512 -28.85 -23.70 -7.80
C LEU A 512 -28.46 -25.17 -7.60
N LEU A 513 -27.82 -25.49 -6.49
CA LEU A 513 -27.48 -26.85 -6.12
C LEU A 513 -28.74 -27.73 -5.91
N LYS A 514 -29.78 -27.18 -5.26
CA LYS A 514 -31.08 -27.88 -5.06
C LYS A 514 -31.80 -28.07 -6.39
N GLN A 515 -31.61 -27.18 -7.38
CA GLN A 515 -32.13 -27.35 -8.75
C GLN A 515 -31.31 -28.34 -9.59
N GLY A 516 -30.31 -29.00 -9.01
CA GLY A 516 -29.52 -30.04 -9.69
C GLY A 516 -28.32 -29.52 -10.49
N VAL A 517 -27.96 -28.25 -10.36
CA VAL A 517 -26.72 -27.71 -10.96
C VAL A 517 -25.53 -28.42 -10.30
N LYS A 518 -24.63 -28.96 -11.13
CA LYS A 518 -23.44 -29.65 -10.61
C LYS A 518 -22.51 -28.66 -9.88
N PRO A 519 -21.96 -29.03 -8.72
CA PRO A 519 -21.01 -28.16 -7.99
C PRO A 519 -19.84 -27.65 -8.85
N SER A 520 -19.31 -28.51 -9.73
CA SER A 520 -18.23 -28.16 -10.66
C SER A 520 -18.62 -27.17 -11.76
N ALA A 521 -19.91 -26.85 -11.91
CA ALA A 521 -20.41 -25.85 -12.84
C ALA A 521 -20.67 -24.49 -12.15
N ILE A 522 -20.42 -24.38 -10.85
CA ILE A 522 -20.57 -23.14 -10.08
C ILE A 522 -19.18 -22.64 -9.69
N THR A 523 -18.88 -21.41 -10.05
CA THR A 523 -17.67 -20.70 -9.61
C THR A 523 -18.06 -19.45 -8.83
N ALA A 524 -17.64 -19.38 -7.57
CA ALA A 524 -17.83 -18.21 -6.73
C ALA A 524 -16.51 -17.45 -6.56
N VAL A 525 -16.50 -16.17 -6.89
CA VAL A 525 -15.29 -15.32 -6.85
C VAL A 525 -15.46 -14.22 -5.81
N THR A 526 -14.42 -13.99 -5.01
CA THR A 526 -14.36 -12.92 -4.02
C THR A 526 -13.01 -12.18 -4.13
N PHE A 527 -12.92 -10.98 -3.56
CA PHE A 527 -11.69 -10.17 -3.63
C PHE A 527 -10.59 -10.62 -2.66
N THR A 528 -10.91 -11.37 -1.60
CA THR A 528 -9.93 -11.78 -0.58
C THR A 528 -10.09 -13.23 -0.18
N ASN A 529 -8.97 -13.88 0.20
CA ASN A 529 -8.99 -15.25 0.71
C ASN A 529 -9.87 -15.40 1.95
N LYS A 530 -9.87 -14.41 2.84
CA LYS A 530 -10.73 -14.39 4.03
C LYS A 530 -12.22 -14.42 3.67
N ALA A 531 -12.63 -13.63 2.67
CA ALA A 531 -14.01 -13.64 2.19
C ALA A 531 -14.39 -14.97 1.49
N ALA A 532 -13.41 -15.61 0.81
CA ALA A 532 -13.61 -16.93 0.22
C ALA A 532 -13.80 -18.00 1.30
N GLU A 533 -13.00 -18.01 2.35
CA GLU A 533 -13.14 -18.92 3.50
C GLU A 533 -14.47 -18.72 4.24
N GLU A 534 -14.88 -17.47 4.45
CA GLU A 534 -16.17 -17.14 5.06
C GLU A 534 -17.34 -17.61 4.19
N LEU A 535 -17.28 -17.37 2.87
CA LEU A 535 -18.30 -17.85 1.93
C LEU A 535 -18.39 -19.37 1.94
N LYS A 536 -17.23 -20.05 1.92
CA LYS A 536 -17.13 -21.51 2.00
C LYS A 536 -17.73 -22.05 3.30
N GLY A 537 -17.39 -21.48 4.44
CA GLY A 537 -17.93 -21.88 5.75
C GLY A 537 -19.45 -21.71 5.83
N ARG A 538 -20.00 -20.62 5.27
CA ARG A 538 -21.45 -20.39 5.21
C ARG A 538 -22.15 -21.36 4.26
N LEU A 539 -21.54 -21.72 3.14
CA LEU A 539 -22.07 -22.73 2.22
C LEU A 539 -22.04 -24.15 2.85
N GLU A 540 -20.98 -24.48 3.58
CA GLU A 540 -20.89 -25.74 4.33
C GLU A 540 -21.95 -25.86 5.42
N ALA A 541 -22.38 -24.74 6.01
CA ALA A 541 -23.46 -24.72 7.00
C ALA A 541 -24.86 -24.92 6.38
N VAL A 542 -25.05 -24.46 5.14
CA VAL A 542 -26.36 -24.55 4.44
C VAL A 542 -26.48 -25.81 3.60
N CYS A 543 -25.36 -26.36 3.10
CA CYS A 543 -25.32 -27.59 2.31
C CYS A 543 -24.94 -28.74 3.21
N GLU A 544 -25.85 -29.70 3.46
CA GLU A 544 -25.66 -30.89 4.32
C GLU A 544 -24.45 -31.76 3.92
N ASN A 545 -23.84 -31.52 2.76
CA ASN A 545 -22.75 -32.31 2.23
C ASN A 545 -21.49 -31.50 1.97
N LYS A 546 -20.53 -31.53 2.91
CA LYS A 546 -19.22 -30.82 2.85
C LYS A 546 -18.39 -31.16 1.60
N ARG A 547 -18.59 -32.33 0.96
CA ARG A 547 -17.91 -32.73 -0.28
C ARG A 547 -18.40 -31.95 -1.50
N VAL A 548 -19.57 -31.35 -1.42
CA VAL A 548 -20.13 -30.51 -2.50
C VAL A 548 -19.40 -29.20 -2.60
N VAL A 549 -19.12 -28.56 -1.47
CA VAL A 549 -18.45 -27.24 -1.41
C VAL A 549 -16.97 -27.33 -1.78
N SER A 550 -16.31 -28.46 -1.52
CA SER A 550 -14.90 -28.66 -1.90
C SER A 550 -14.67 -28.87 -3.42
N ARG A 551 -15.72 -28.95 -4.22
CA ARG A 551 -15.69 -29.16 -5.68
C ARG A 551 -16.12 -27.90 -6.47
N MET A 552 -16.46 -26.83 -5.77
CA MET A 552 -16.71 -25.49 -6.30
C MET A 552 -15.43 -24.69 -6.29
#